data_5651d9a1f3e5e33eda0f1ff2230f071b
#
_entry.id   5651d9a1f3e5e33eda0f1ff2230f071b
#
_cell.length_a   1.000
_cell.length_b   1.000
_cell.length_c   1.000
_cell.angle_alpha   90.00
_cell.angle_beta   90.00
_cell.angle_gamma   90.00
#
_symmetry.space_group_name_H-M   'P 1'
#
loop_
_entity.id
_entity.type
_entity.pdbx_description
1 polymer ?
#
loop_
_entity_poly.entity_id
_entity_poly.type
_entity_poly.pdbx_seq_one_letter_code
_entity_poly.pdbx_strand_id
1 'polypeptide(L)'
;MSSTLPPGTARRHVLRWAAAAAVPVVLALAGCSTASSNANGSSAGSTVITVVAAENFWGSLAEQLGGSHVKVTSIINNPDADPHDYEPTAADGRTIAAAKLAIINGVGYDAWATKLADANPSSTRTTLTVGDLVGAKEGDNPHRWYNPDNVKTVIDQITADYKKIDPANAGFFDTQHNSVLSTNLKTYFDAISQIKASYAGTPVGASESIFAMLSPALGLNLLTPPDFLKAISEGSDPTAGDKATIDQQIKTKQIKVYVYNSQNATPDIKAQVDEAKAAGIPVTTITETLTPAGASFQDWQVAQLGGLKQALAQATGK
;
A
#
# COMPACT_ATOMS: atom_id res chain seq x y z
N MET A 1 48.69 19.00 34.08
CA MET A 1 48.69 17.99 35.14
C MET A 1 48.14 16.70 34.50
N SER A 2 49.01 15.89 33.87
CA SER A 2 49.79 14.78 34.46
C SER A 2 48.89 13.91 35.31
N SER A 3 48.70 12.66 35.10
CA SER A 3 49.57 11.50 34.85
C SER A 3 48.67 10.27 34.77
N THR A 4 48.89 9.32 34.02
CA THR A 4 49.80 8.18 33.90
C THR A 4 49.08 6.84 34.04
N LEU A 5 49.22 6.04 33.03
CA LEU A 5 49.12 4.58 33.02
C LEU A 5 50.19 3.97 33.96
N PRO A 6 50.03 2.74 34.41
CA PRO A 6 50.88 1.69 33.85
C PRO A 6 50.32 0.27 33.79
N PRO A 7 51.17 -0.66 33.35
CA PRO A 7 50.76 -1.87 32.59
C PRO A 7 51.10 -3.20 33.32
N GLY A 8 50.90 -4.30 32.56
CA GLY A 8 51.53 -5.58 32.82
C GLY A 8 50.53 -6.66 33.20
N THR A 9 50.58 -7.90 32.86
CA THR A 9 51.74 -8.74 32.48
C THR A 9 51.19 -9.99 31.78
N ALA A 10 51.95 -10.41 30.85
CA ALA A 10 51.85 -11.75 30.19
C ALA A 10 52.25 -12.88 31.15
N ARG A 11 51.68 -14.06 30.95
CA ARG A 11 52.39 -15.33 31.18
C ARG A 11 51.93 -16.42 30.23
N ARG A 12 52.94 -16.90 29.50
CA ARG A 12 53.05 -18.15 28.75
C ARG A 12 53.15 -19.35 29.69
N HIS A 13 52.76 -20.54 29.21
CA HIS A 13 53.48 -21.84 29.36
C HIS A 13 52.65 -22.86 28.53
N VAL A 14 53.12 -23.34 27.41
CA VAL A 14 54.16 -24.34 27.14
C VAL A 14 53.74 -25.78 27.52
N LEU A 15 53.41 -26.53 26.52
CA LEU A 15 54.03 -27.76 25.98
C LEU A 15 53.82 -29.11 26.71
N ARG A 16 53.36 -30.13 26.05
CA ARG A 16 54.10 -31.38 25.71
C ARG A 16 53.14 -32.57 25.45
N TRP A 17 53.27 -33.14 24.24
CA TRP A 17 53.78 -34.48 23.85
C TRP A 17 52.96 -35.65 24.44
N ALA A 18 52.68 -36.77 23.78
CA ALA A 18 53.12 -37.47 22.59
C ALA A 18 52.30 -38.73 22.39
N ALA A 19 52.31 -39.22 21.19
CA ALA A 19 52.65 -40.57 20.64
C ALA A 19 51.52 -41.59 20.60
N ALA A 20 51.10 -41.96 19.43
CA ALA A 20 51.46 -43.11 18.59
C ALA A 20 50.93 -44.50 18.98
N ALA A 21 50.25 -45.15 18.06
CA ALA A 21 50.44 -46.49 17.50
C ALA A 21 49.20 -47.00 16.77
N ALA A 22 49.31 -47.20 15.51
CA ALA A 22 49.53 -48.43 14.72
C ALA A 22 48.27 -49.26 14.40
N VAL A 23 48.10 -49.39 13.13
CA VAL A 23 47.33 -50.21 12.17
C VAL A 23 47.14 -51.66 12.61
N PRO A 24 46.08 -52.43 12.20
CA PRO A 24 46.17 -53.07 10.91
C PRO A 24 44.92 -53.08 10.01
N VAL A 25 45.23 -53.26 8.76
CA VAL A 25 44.40 -53.52 7.57
C VAL A 25 43.67 -54.86 7.69
N VAL A 26 42.39 -54.88 7.31
CA VAL A 26 41.73 -56.08 6.80
C VAL A 26 40.94 -55.71 5.54
N LEU A 27 41.39 -56.24 4.42
CA LEU A 27 40.64 -56.34 3.18
C LEU A 27 39.52 -57.38 3.33
N ALA A 28 38.32 -57.03 2.90
CA ALA A 28 37.37 -58.01 2.38
C ALA A 28 36.59 -57.41 1.20
N LEU A 29 36.64 -58.10 0.14
CA LEU A 29 36.07 -57.82 -1.17
C LEU A 29 34.58 -58.19 -1.26
N ALA A 30 33.93 -57.50 -2.19
CA ALA A 30 32.80 -57.90 -3.02
C ALA A 30 31.38 -57.81 -2.44
N GLY A 31 30.58 -56.99 -3.11
CA GLY A 31 29.13 -56.97 -3.03
C GLY A 31 28.49 -55.92 -3.92
N CYS A 32 28.27 -56.28 -5.15
CA CYS A 32 27.29 -55.76 -6.14
C CYS A 32 26.63 -54.42 -5.92
N SER A 33 26.93 -53.54 -6.87
CA SER A 33 26.22 -52.33 -7.25
C SER A 33 24.72 -52.55 -7.46
N THR A 34 23.91 -51.85 -6.68
CA THR A 34 22.66 -51.35 -7.17
C THR A 34 22.82 -49.85 -7.35
N ALA A 35 22.78 -49.41 -8.58
CA ALA A 35 22.76 -48.02 -8.95
C ALA A 35 21.45 -47.39 -8.42
N SER A 36 21.52 -46.83 -7.21
CA SER A 36 20.54 -45.83 -6.82
C SER A 36 20.85 -44.58 -7.62
N SER A 37 20.08 -44.38 -8.67
CA SER A 37 19.96 -43.08 -9.31
C SER A 37 19.48 -42.09 -8.23
N ASN A 38 20.44 -41.41 -7.58
CA ASN A 38 20.17 -40.15 -6.94
C ASN A 38 19.67 -39.23 -8.04
N ALA A 39 18.35 -39.17 -8.20
CA ALA A 39 17.71 -38.00 -8.72
C ALA A 39 18.06 -36.87 -7.73
N ASN A 40 19.15 -36.15 -8.01
CA ASN A 40 19.33 -34.80 -7.54
C ASN A 40 18.14 -34.04 -8.11
N GLY A 41 17.04 -34.08 -7.38
CA GLY A 41 16.04 -33.04 -7.45
C GLY A 41 16.77 -31.78 -7.02
N SER A 42 17.34 -31.05 -7.96
CA SER A 42 17.60 -29.64 -7.78
C SER A 42 16.23 -29.05 -7.38
N SER A 43 16.02 -28.85 -6.10
CA SER A 43 15.05 -27.86 -5.66
C SER A 43 15.51 -26.58 -6.35
N ALA A 44 14.89 -26.27 -7.49
CA ALA A 44 14.94 -24.93 -8.04
C ALA A 44 14.48 -24.04 -6.90
N GLY A 45 15.44 -23.40 -6.22
CA GLY A 45 15.12 -22.48 -5.15
C GLY A 45 14.14 -21.49 -5.74
N SER A 46 12.92 -21.45 -5.20
CA SER A 46 11.89 -20.51 -5.59
C SER A 46 12.53 -19.13 -5.54
N THR A 47 12.73 -18.54 -6.71
CA THR A 47 13.31 -17.19 -6.78
C THR A 47 12.25 -16.23 -6.30
N VAL A 48 12.45 -15.63 -5.13
CA VAL A 48 11.53 -14.65 -4.58
C VAL A 48 11.38 -13.48 -5.56
N ILE A 49 10.14 -13.18 -5.96
CA ILE A 49 9.82 -12.08 -6.87
C ILE A 49 10.07 -10.75 -6.16
N THR A 50 10.94 -9.92 -6.67
CA THR A 50 11.11 -8.55 -6.17
C THR A 50 10.03 -7.65 -6.76
N VAL A 51 9.24 -7.04 -5.89
CA VAL A 51 8.13 -6.14 -6.23
C VAL A 51 8.42 -4.76 -5.67
N VAL A 52 8.18 -3.74 -6.47
CA VAL A 52 8.24 -2.35 -6.03
C VAL A 52 6.89 -1.69 -6.29
N ALA A 53 6.28 -1.14 -5.26
CA ALA A 53 5.10 -0.29 -5.39
C ALA A 53 5.50 1.16 -5.14
N ALA A 54 4.98 2.09 -5.92
CA ALA A 54 5.20 3.51 -5.67
C ALA A 54 4.68 3.87 -4.27
N GLU A 55 3.49 3.41 -3.92
CA GLU A 55 2.87 3.67 -2.62
C GLU A 55 2.54 2.38 -1.85
N ASN A 56 2.37 2.55 -0.54
CA ASN A 56 2.14 1.45 0.38
C ASN A 56 0.76 0.81 0.26
N PHE A 57 -0.27 1.50 -0.23
CA PHE A 57 -1.61 0.92 -0.39
C PHE A 57 -1.62 -0.19 -1.46
N TRP A 58 -0.96 0.00 -2.61
CA TRP A 58 -0.78 -1.07 -3.59
C TRP A 58 0.23 -2.11 -3.12
N GLY A 59 1.29 -1.65 -2.41
CA GLY A 59 2.29 -2.53 -1.83
C GLY A 59 1.72 -3.53 -0.84
N SER A 60 0.79 -3.10 0.03
CA SER A 60 0.12 -3.97 1.00
C SER A 60 -0.72 -5.07 0.33
N LEU A 61 -1.42 -4.75 -0.75
CA LEU A 61 -2.17 -5.76 -1.52
C LEU A 61 -1.23 -6.73 -2.24
N ALA A 62 -0.16 -6.19 -2.84
CA ALA A 62 0.85 -7.00 -3.51
C ALA A 62 1.54 -7.99 -2.56
N GLU A 63 1.86 -7.57 -1.34
CA GLU A 63 2.45 -8.42 -0.32
C GLU A 63 1.51 -9.58 0.08
N GLN A 64 0.24 -9.28 0.32
CA GLN A 64 -0.76 -10.29 0.67
C GLN A 64 -0.99 -11.31 -0.44
N LEU A 65 -1.01 -10.86 -1.71
CA LEU A 65 -1.19 -11.72 -2.87
C LEU A 65 0.02 -12.61 -3.15
N GLY A 66 1.22 -12.11 -2.86
CA GLY A 66 2.47 -12.81 -3.13
C GLY A 66 2.95 -13.69 -1.98
N GLY A 67 2.59 -13.36 -0.74
CA GLY A 67 3.00 -14.09 0.47
C GLY A 67 4.51 -14.35 0.51
N SER A 68 4.91 -15.58 0.78
CA SER A 68 6.33 -15.98 0.87
C SER A 68 7.07 -16.00 -0.48
N HIS A 69 6.38 -15.83 -1.60
CA HIS A 69 6.98 -15.86 -2.95
C HIS A 69 7.41 -14.48 -3.44
N VAL A 70 7.13 -13.43 -2.67
CA VAL A 70 7.48 -12.06 -3.05
C VAL A 70 8.25 -11.34 -1.95
N LYS A 71 9.00 -10.33 -2.37
CA LYS A 71 9.54 -9.30 -1.48
C LYS A 71 9.08 -7.95 -2.01
N VAL A 72 8.16 -7.31 -1.30
CA VAL A 72 7.60 -6.01 -1.68
C VAL A 72 8.37 -4.88 -1.00
N THR A 73 8.63 -3.83 -1.74
CA THR A 73 9.15 -2.55 -1.25
C THR A 73 8.22 -1.45 -1.73
N SER A 74 7.59 -0.73 -0.82
CA SER A 74 6.87 0.50 -1.12
C SER A 74 7.83 1.68 -0.98
N ILE A 75 7.92 2.54 -2.00
CA ILE A 75 8.80 3.72 -1.97
C ILE A 75 8.22 4.72 -0.99
N ILE A 76 6.97 5.11 -1.18
CA ILE A 76 6.25 5.93 -0.20
C ILE A 76 5.58 5.01 0.81
N ASN A 77 6.08 5.05 2.04
CA ASN A 77 5.58 4.26 3.18
C ASN A 77 5.43 5.08 4.46
N ASN A 78 5.71 6.39 4.40
CA ASN A 78 5.56 7.32 5.50
C ASN A 78 4.21 8.04 5.37
N PRO A 79 3.31 7.99 6.37
CA PRO A 79 2.02 8.69 6.35
C PRO A 79 2.14 10.22 6.31
N ASP A 80 3.33 10.77 6.61
CA ASP A 80 3.58 12.22 6.56
C ASP A 80 4.14 12.69 5.20
N ALA A 81 4.40 11.76 4.26
CA ALA A 81 4.87 12.11 2.93
C ALA A 81 3.68 12.43 2.01
N ASP A 82 3.77 13.53 1.28
CA ASP A 82 2.86 13.85 0.20
C ASP A 82 3.32 13.13 -1.09
N PRO A 83 2.53 12.21 -1.65
CA PRO A 83 2.91 11.50 -2.85
C PRO A 83 2.99 12.37 -4.11
N HIS A 84 2.26 13.48 -4.16
CA HIS A 84 2.30 14.41 -5.28
C HIS A 84 3.63 15.18 -5.38
N ASP A 85 4.23 15.49 -4.22
CA ASP A 85 5.46 16.28 -4.11
C ASP A 85 6.70 15.44 -3.83
N TYR A 86 6.60 14.11 -3.96
CA TYR A 86 7.72 13.22 -3.65
C TYR A 86 8.88 13.37 -4.63
N GLU A 87 10.07 13.63 -4.10
CA GLU A 87 11.32 13.69 -4.85
C GLU A 87 12.09 12.36 -4.73
N PRO A 88 12.18 11.56 -5.81
CA PRO A 88 12.81 10.25 -5.75
C PRO A 88 14.33 10.36 -5.58
N THR A 89 14.88 9.44 -4.81
CA THR A 89 16.32 9.34 -4.57
C THR A 89 17.02 8.39 -5.54
N ALA A 90 18.36 8.43 -5.59
CA ALA A 90 19.13 7.44 -6.33
C ALA A 90 18.94 6.00 -5.78
N ALA A 91 18.53 5.85 -4.51
CA ALA A 91 18.20 4.55 -3.93
C ALA A 91 16.90 3.98 -4.53
N ASP A 92 15.90 4.85 -4.73
CA ASP A 92 14.63 4.46 -5.36
C ASP A 92 14.83 4.03 -6.81
N GLY A 93 15.72 4.72 -7.53
CA GLY A 93 16.13 4.33 -8.88
C GLY A 93 16.74 2.91 -8.92
N ARG A 94 17.61 2.57 -7.98
CA ARG A 94 18.18 1.22 -7.86
C ARG A 94 17.12 0.19 -7.50
N THR A 95 16.20 0.56 -6.62
CA THR A 95 15.11 -0.31 -6.17
C THR A 95 14.19 -0.66 -7.33
N ILE A 96 13.76 0.32 -8.12
CA ILE A 96 12.88 0.09 -9.27
C ILE A 96 13.60 -0.66 -10.40
N ALA A 97 14.92 -0.42 -10.58
CA ALA A 97 15.73 -1.15 -11.57
C ALA A 97 15.82 -2.66 -11.26
N ALA A 98 15.82 -3.03 -9.98
CA ALA A 98 15.92 -4.43 -9.54
C ALA A 98 14.56 -5.15 -9.51
N ALA A 99 13.43 -4.43 -9.70
CA ALA A 99 12.10 -5.00 -9.63
C ALA A 99 11.81 -5.97 -10.79
N LYS A 100 11.08 -7.04 -10.48
CA LYS A 100 10.42 -7.92 -11.47
C LYS A 100 9.01 -7.45 -11.78
N LEU A 101 8.35 -6.82 -10.80
CA LEU A 101 7.08 -6.13 -10.96
C LEU A 101 7.19 -4.74 -10.32
N ALA A 102 6.89 -3.70 -11.07
CA ALA A 102 6.69 -2.35 -10.57
C ALA A 102 5.21 -2.00 -10.64
N ILE A 103 4.65 -1.46 -9.56
CA ILE A 103 3.25 -1.03 -9.46
C ILE A 103 3.25 0.48 -9.26
N ILE A 104 2.64 1.19 -10.21
CA ILE A 104 2.56 2.64 -10.30
C ILE A 104 1.08 3.00 -10.35
N ASN A 105 0.64 3.98 -9.57
CA ASN A 105 -0.76 4.41 -9.62
C ASN A 105 -1.10 5.09 -10.95
N GLY A 106 -0.24 5.96 -11.43
CA GLY A 106 -0.48 6.74 -12.65
C GLY A 106 -1.49 7.87 -12.43
N VAL A 107 -2.12 8.32 -13.53
CA VAL A 107 -3.13 9.40 -13.52
C VAL A 107 -2.56 10.72 -12.96
N GLY A 108 -1.26 10.96 -13.15
CA GLY A 108 -0.56 12.14 -12.63
C GLY A 108 -0.18 12.11 -11.15
N TYR A 109 -0.63 11.10 -10.38
CA TYR A 109 -0.41 11.02 -8.93
C TYR A 109 1.06 10.82 -8.57
N ASP A 110 1.70 9.86 -9.21
CA ASP A 110 3.08 9.44 -8.97
C ASP A 110 3.92 9.55 -10.26
N ALA A 111 3.81 10.69 -10.96
CA ALA A 111 4.53 10.96 -12.20
C ALA A 111 6.06 10.78 -12.05
N TRP A 112 6.60 10.95 -10.84
CA TRP A 112 7.99 10.68 -10.49
C TRP A 112 8.33 9.18 -10.64
N ALA A 113 7.40 8.25 -10.30
CA ALA A 113 7.62 6.82 -10.40
C ALA A 113 7.70 6.36 -11.85
N THR A 114 6.83 6.91 -12.72
CA THR A 114 6.88 6.67 -14.16
C THR A 114 8.21 7.14 -14.74
N LYS A 115 8.63 8.38 -14.46
CA LYS A 115 9.93 8.93 -14.91
C LYS A 115 11.10 8.08 -14.41
N LEU A 116 11.02 7.60 -13.16
CA LEU A 116 12.06 6.78 -12.57
C LEU A 116 12.14 5.40 -13.24
N ALA A 117 10.99 4.79 -13.56
CA ALA A 117 10.92 3.53 -14.29
C ALA A 117 11.49 3.66 -15.72
N ASP A 118 11.18 4.75 -16.41
CA ASP A 118 11.65 5.04 -17.76
C ASP A 118 13.17 5.32 -17.80
N ALA A 119 13.67 6.03 -16.79
CA ALA A 119 15.12 6.28 -16.63
C ALA A 119 15.92 5.01 -16.28
N ASN A 120 15.26 3.95 -15.81
CA ASN A 120 15.86 2.68 -15.45
C ASN A 120 15.19 1.52 -16.22
N PRO A 121 15.36 1.45 -17.56
CA PRO A 121 14.70 0.45 -18.38
C PRO A 121 15.16 -0.98 -18.02
N SER A 122 14.22 -1.93 -18.02
CA SER A 122 14.49 -3.35 -17.77
C SER A 122 13.60 -4.23 -18.65
N SER A 123 14.22 -5.10 -19.43
CA SER A 123 13.51 -6.07 -20.27
C SER A 123 12.84 -7.22 -19.48
N THR A 124 13.17 -7.33 -18.20
CA THR A 124 12.65 -8.40 -17.31
C THR A 124 11.66 -7.88 -16.26
N ARG A 125 11.40 -6.58 -16.24
CA ARG A 125 10.41 -5.97 -15.37
C ARG A 125 9.07 -5.87 -16.09
N THR A 126 8.01 -6.32 -15.42
CA THR A 126 6.63 -5.94 -15.74
C THR A 126 6.30 -4.65 -14.99
N THR A 127 5.71 -3.67 -15.67
CA THR A 127 5.21 -2.45 -15.03
C THR A 127 3.68 -2.46 -15.13
N LEU A 128 3.02 -2.41 -14.00
CA LEU A 128 1.59 -2.25 -13.86
C LEU A 128 1.30 -0.78 -13.54
N THR A 129 0.69 -0.05 -14.48
CA THR A 129 0.14 1.29 -14.25
C THR A 129 -1.35 1.13 -13.98
N VAL A 130 -1.78 1.41 -12.76
CA VAL A 130 -3.17 1.20 -12.33
C VAL A 130 -4.13 2.07 -13.12
N GLY A 131 -3.78 3.33 -13.38
CA GLY A 131 -4.59 4.22 -14.21
C GLY A 131 -4.91 3.62 -15.57
N ASP A 132 -3.90 3.10 -16.28
CA ASP A 132 -4.07 2.47 -17.60
C ASP A 132 -4.96 1.22 -17.50
N LEU A 133 -4.73 0.39 -16.48
CA LEU A 133 -5.51 -0.83 -16.24
C LEU A 133 -7.01 -0.55 -16.09
N VAL A 134 -7.37 0.53 -15.40
CA VAL A 134 -8.77 0.88 -15.14
C VAL A 134 -9.33 1.89 -16.16
N GLY A 135 -8.59 2.19 -17.23
CA GLY A 135 -9.00 3.09 -18.30
C GLY A 135 -9.08 4.57 -17.93
N ALA A 136 -8.38 4.95 -16.85
CA ALA A 136 -8.28 6.35 -16.43
C ALA A 136 -7.20 7.08 -17.22
N LYS A 137 -7.39 8.40 -17.36
CA LYS A 137 -6.50 9.28 -18.11
C LYS A 137 -5.91 10.34 -17.19
N GLU A 138 -4.83 10.94 -17.63
CA GLU A 138 -4.29 12.13 -16.97
C GLU A 138 -5.37 13.22 -16.82
N GLY A 139 -5.45 13.80 -15.63
CA GLY A 139 -6.49 14.78 -15.27
C GLY A 139 -7.78 14.17 -14.69
N ASP A 140 -7.95 12.84 -14.77
CA ASP A 140 -9.00 12.15 -14.00
C ASP A 140 -8.59 12.09 -12.50
N ASN A 141 -9.54 11.71 -11.65
CA ASN A 141 -9.26 11.55 -10.22
C ASN A 141 -8.28 10.38 -9.99
N PRO A 142 -7.09 10.60 -9.40
CA PRO A 142 -6.07 9.57 -9.28
C PRO A 142 -6.31 8.57 -8.15
N HIS A 143 -7.20 8.83 -7.18
CA HIS A 143 -7.37 8.07 -5.94
C HIS A 143 -8.05 6.71 -6.16
N ARG A 144 -7.50 5.89 -7.09
CA ARG A 144 -8.09 4.61 -7.56
C ARG A 144 -8.25 3.57 -6.47
N TRP A 145 -7.42 3.61 -5.43
CA TRP A 145 -7.48 2.70 -4.28
C TRP A 145 -8.69 2.94 -3.35
N TYR A 146 -9.43 4.03 -3.56
CA TYR A 146 -10.69 4.31 -2.89
C TYR A 146 -11.92 3.82 -3.68
N ASN A 147 -11.74 3.38 -4.92
CA ASN A 147 -12.81 2.74 -5.69
C ASN A 147 -12.75 1.21 -5.49
N PRO A 148 -13.75 0.56 -4.84
CA PRO A 148 -13.70 -0.87 -4.54
C PRO A 148 -13.60 -1.78 -5.77
N ASP A 149 -14.16 -1.35 -6.91
CA ASP A 149 -14.09 -2.14 -8.14
C ASP A 149 -12.71 -2.01 -8.79
N ASN A 150 -12.07 -0.83 -8.73
CA ASN A 150 -10.68 -0.69 -9.15
C ASN A 150 -9.74 -1.53 -8.27
N VAL A 151 -9.97 -1.57 -6.95
CA VAL A 151 -9.20 -2.43 -6.04
C VAL A 151 -9.26 -3.90 -6.46
N LYS A 152 -10.45 -4.43 -6.79
CA LYS A 152 -10.60 -5.81 -7.30
C LYS A 152 -9.84 -6.01 -8.61
N THR A 153 -9.99 -5.08 -9.56
CA THR A 153 -9.30 -5.15 -10.86
C THR A 153 -7.77 -5.17 -10.68
N VAL A 154 -7.23 -4.39 -9.74
CA VAL A 154 -5.78 -4.38 -9.44
C VAL A 154 -5.34 -5.71 -8.79
N ILE A 155 -6.13 -6.27 -7.88
CA ILE A 155 -5.88 -7.58 -7.27
C ILE A 155 -5.82 -8.67 -8.34
N ASP A 156 -6.77 -8.67 -9.28
CA ASP A 156 -6.80 -9.62 -10.40
C ASP A 156 -5.55 -9.50 -11.26
N GLN A 157 -5.13 -8.26 -11.58
CA GLN A 157 -3.97 -8.01 -12.43
C GLN A 157 -2.65 -8.38 -11.73
N ILE A 158 -2.45 -8.00 -10.47
CA ILE A 158 -1.25 -8.37 -9.69
C ILE A 158 -1.12 -9.91 -9.65
N THR A 159 -2.23 -10.62 -9.42
CA THR A 159 -2.26 -12.08 -9.41
C THR A 159 -1.85 -12.65 -10.78
N ALA A 160 -2.38 -12.10 -11.87
CA ALA A 160 -2.02 -12.51 -13.22
C ALA A 160 -0.53 -12.27 -13.52
N ASP A 161 0.02 -11.13 -13.09
CA ASP A 161 1.42 -10.80 -13.26
C ASP A 161 2.33 -11.74 -12.45
N TYR A 162 1.99 -12.07 -11.21
CA TYR A 162 2.73 -13.07 -10.42
C TYR A 162 2.74 -14.44 -11.09
N LYS A 163 1.59 -14.90 -11.58
CA LYS A 163 1.50 -16.18 -12.33
C LYS A 163 2.31 -16.19 -13.61
N LYS A 164 2.44 -15.05 -14.28
CA LYS A 164 3.27 -14.90 -15.47
C LYS A 164 4.77 -14.90 -15.13
N ILE A 165 5.16 -14.26 -14.01
CA ILE A 165 6.55 -14.17 -13.56
C ILE A 165 7.03 -15.50 -12.98
N ASP A 166 6.18 -16.19 -12.23
CA ASP A 166 6.46 -17.48 -11.58
C ASP A 166 5.34 -18.49 -11.85
N PRO A 167 5.27 -19.06 -13.05
CA PRO A 167 4.21 -19.99 -13.43
C PRO A 167 4.25 -21.32 -12.64
N ALA A 168 5.39 -21.68 -12.05
CA ALA A 168 5.49 -22.88 -11.22
C ALA A 168 4.65 -22.76 -9.93
N ASN A 169 4.41 -21.55 -9.44
CA ASN A 169 3.63 -21.27 -8.24
C ASN A 169 2.25 -20.66 -8.53
N ALA A 170 1.73 -20.79 -9.78
CA ALA A 170 0.46 -20.23 -10.18
C ALA A 170 -0.70 -20.62 -9.25
N GLY A 171 -0.78 -21.88 -8.81
CA GLY A 171 -1.81 -22.35 -7.88
C GLY A 171 -1.75 -21.71 -6.48
N PHE A 172 -0.54 -21.36 -6.02
CA PHE A 172 -0.36 -20.59 -4.79
C PHE A 172 -0.98 -19.20 -4.93
N PHE A 173 -0.66 -18.48 -6.03
CA PHE A 173 -1.21 -17.14 -6.26
C PHE A 173 -2.72 -17.15 -6.44
N ASP A 174 -3.31 -18.18 -7.08
CA ASP A 174 -4.78 -18.34 -7.14
C ASP A 174 -5.38 -18.54 -5.75
N THR A 175 -4.71 -19.28 -4.87
CA THR A 175 -5.17 -19.47 -3.49
C THR A 175 -5.10 -18.16 -2.70
N GLN A 176 -4.00 -17.41 -2.83
CA GLN A 176 -3.86 -16.10 -2.17
C GLN A 176 -4.89 -15.09 -2.69
N HIS A 177 -5.11 -15.02 -4.00
CA HIS A 177 -6.15 -14.18 -4.61
C HIS A 177 -7.52 -14.44 -3.98
N ASN A 178 -7.94 -15.71 -3.91
CA ASN A 178 -9.22 -16.08 -3.32
C ASN A 178 -9.27 -15.72 -1.83
N SER A 179 -8.19 -15.94 -1.09
CA SER A 179 -8.08 -15.58 0.34
C SER A 179 -8.17 -14.07 0.55
N VAL A 180 -7.46 -13.28 -0.27
CA VAL A 180 -7.48 -11.81 -0.16
C VAL A 180 -8.90 -11.29 -0.38
N LEU A 181 -9.59 -11.73 -1.43
CA LEU A 181 -10.95 -11.23 -1.73
C LEU A 181 -12.00 -11.75 -0.75
N SER A 182 -11.95 -13.03 -0.37
CA SER A 182 -13.04 -13.65 0.41
C SER A 182 -12.83 -13.60 1.93
N THR A 183 -11.59 -13.38 2.38
CA THR A 183 -11.24 -13.40 3.81
C THR A 183 -10.65 -12.06 4.24
N ASN A 184 -9.53 -11.62 3.65
CA ASN A 184 -8.82 -10.44 4.12
C ASN A 184 -9.64 -9.16 3.91
N LEU A 185 -10.21 -8.98 2.72
CA LEU A 185 -11.00 -7.81 2.36
C LEU A 185 -12.50 -7.96 2.67
N LYS A 186 -12.92 -9.08 3.25
CA LYS A 186 -14.35 -9.31 3.55
C LYS A 186 -14.94 -8.18 4.41
N THR A 187 -14.28 -7.84 5.50
CA THR A 187 -14.75 -6.79 6.42
C THR A 187 -14.83 -5.42 5.73
N TYR A 188 -13.90 -5.12 4.83
CA TYR A 188 -13.91 -3.91 4.03
C TYR A 188 -15.15 -3.85 3.12
N PHE A 189 -15.43 -4.90 2.33
CA PHE A 189 -16.60 -4.94 1.46
C PHE A 189 -17.92 -4.99 2.25
N ASP A 190 -17.93 -5.69 3.38
CA ASP A 190 -19.09 -5.72 4.29
C ASP A 190 -19.38 -4.32 4.85
N ALA A 191 -18.35 -3.56 5.26
CA ALA A 191 -18.52 -2.21 5.77
C ALA A 191 -19.09 -1.26 4.72
N ILE A 192 -18.62 -1.32 3.48
CA ILE A 192 -19.18 -0.57 2.34
C ILE A 192 -20.66 -0.91 2.16
N SER A 193 -20.98 -2.20 2.10
CA SER A 193 -22.35 -2.68 1.90
C SER A 193 -23.28 -2.24 3.04
N GLN A 194 -22.83 -2.28 4.28
CA GLN A 194 -23.60 -1.84 5.46
C GLN A 194 -23.87 -0.34 5.44
N ILE A 195 -22.86 0.47 5.10
CA ILE A 195 -23.01 1.93 5.00
C ILE A 195 -24.04 2.23 3.89
N LYS A 196 -23.89 1.61 2.73
CA LYS A 196 -24.83 1.78 1.62
C LYS A 196 -26.25 1.40 2.01
N ALA A 197 -26.44 0.26 2.65
CA ALA A 197 -27.78 -0.22 3.06
C ALA A 197 -28.45 0.71 4.07
N SER A 198 -27.69 1.34 4.98
CA SER A 198 -28.23 2.13 6.08
C SER A 198 -28.34 3.63 5.76
N TYR A 199 -27.45 4.16 4.90
CA TYR A 199 -27.26 5.61 4.77
C TYR A 199 -27.27 6.11 3.31
N ALA A 200 -27.66 5.28 2.32
CA ALA A 200 -27.76 5.73 0.93
C ALA A 200 -28.59 7.01 0.79
N GLY A 201 -28.15 7.91 -0.07
CA GLY A 201 -28.79 9.22 -0.29
C GLY A 201 -28.46 10.28 0.76
N THR A 202 -27.74 9.93 1.85
CA THR A 202 -27.35 10.94 2.85
C THR A 202 -26.42 11.98 2.21
N PRO A 203 -26.75 13.30 2.30
CA PRO A 203 -25.91 14.35 1.77
C PRO A 203 -24.66 14.53 2.64
N VAL A 204 -23.49 14.54 2.01
CA VAL A 204 -22.19 14.65 2.67
C VAL A 204 -21.33 15.69 1.95
N GLY A 205 -20.41 16.31 2.68
CA GLY A 205 -19.37 17.16 2.13
C GLY A 205 -18.01 16.49 2.30
N ALA A 206 -17.06 16.89 1.45
CA ALA A 206 -15.67 16.44 1.59
C ALA A 206 -14.69 17.57 1.28
N SER A 207 -13.48 17.49 1.82
CA SER A 207 -12.43 18.48 1.55
C SER A 207 -11.69 18.25 0.24
N GLU A 208 -11.76 17.01 -0.29
CA GLU A 208 -10.85 16.59 -1.36
C GLU A 208 -11.44 15.49 -2.24
N SER A 209 -10.90 15.34 -3.45
CA SER A 209 -11.40 14.41 -4.48
C SER A 209 -11.22 12.93 -4.14
N ILE A 210 -10.39 12.61 -3.15
CA ILE A 210 -10.17 11.26 -2.64
C ILE A 210 -11.51 10.60 -2.23
N PHE A 211 -12.39 11.33 -1.54
CA PHE A 211 -13.68 10.80 -1.11
C PHE A 211 -14.68 10.63 -2.27
N ALA A 212 -14.51 11.38 -3.35
CA ALA A 212 -15.35 11.25 -4.54
C ALA A 212 -15.22 9.86 -5.22
N MET A 213 -14.09 9.17 -5.00
CA MET A 213 -13.90 7.80 -5.50
C MET A 213 -14.64 6.74 -4.69
N LEU A 214 -14.87 7.00 -3.39
CA LEU A 214 -15.51 6.08 -2.47
C LEU A 214 -17.04 6.32 -2.36
N SER A 215 -17.47 7.58 -2.36
CA SER A 215 -18.87 7.96 -2.10
C SER A 215 -19.92 7.27 -2.97
N PRO A 216 -19.68 6.96 -4.29
CA PRO A 216 -20.64 6.23 -5.11
C PRO A 216 -20.87 4.80 -4.63
N ALA A 217 -19.81 4.10 -4.20
CA ALA A 217 -19.90 2.73 -3.68
C ALA A 217 -20.70 2.68 -2.35
N LEU A 218 -20.62 3.75 -1.57
CA LEU A 218 -21.38 3.94 -0.32
C LEU A 218 -22.83 4.41 -0.57
N GLY A 219 -23.15 4.80 -1.80
CA GLY A 219 -24.46 5.38 -2.15
C GLY A 219 -24.73 6.74 -1.50
N LEU A 220 -23.68 7.45 -1.03
CA LEU A 220 -23.80 8.76 -0.41
C LEU A 220 -23.90 9.86 -1.48
N ASN A 221 -24.62 10.94 -1.13
CA ASN A 221 -24.78 12.09 -2.00
C ASN A 221 -23.72 13.15 -1.66
N LEU A 222 -22.58 13.15 -2.37
CA LEU A 222 -21.52 14.13 -2.20
C LEU A 222 -21.91 15.47 -2.82
N LEU A 223 -22.06 16.51 -2.00
CA LEU A 223 -22.53 17.83 -2.44
C LEU A 223 -21.42 18.83 -2.72
N THR A 224 -20.19 18.58 -2.24
CA THR A 224 -19.07 19.50 -2.51
C THR A 224 -18.81 19.62 -4.00
N PRO A 225 -18.64 20.85 -4.55
CA PRO A 225 -18.36 21.04 -5.96
C PRO A 225 -17.14 20.23 -6.42
N PRO A 226 -17.22 19.51 -7.55
CA PRO A 226 -16.10 18.70 -8.05
C PRO A 226 -14.82 19.52 -8.27
N ASP A 227 -14.95 20.76 -8.76
CA ASP A 227 -13.80 21.63 -9.01
C ASP A 227 -13.13 22.09 -7.71
N PHE A 228 -13.90 22.26 -6.61
CA PHE A 228 -13.33 22.48 -5.27
C PHE A 228 -12.48 21.28 -4.84
N LEU A 229 -13.07 20.08 -4.93
CA LEU A 229 -12.39 18.84 -4.53
C LEU A 229 -11.09 18.63 -5.32
N LYS A 230 -11.13 18.88 -6.63
CA LYS A 230 -9.99 18.75 -7.52
C LYS A 230 -8.91 19.77 -7.18
N ALA A 231 -9.26 21.05 -7.00
CA ALA A 231 -8.31 22.10 -6.68
C ALA A 231 -7.52 21.78 -5.40
N ILE A 232 -8.20 21.33 -4.35
CA ILE A 232 -7.53 20.95 -3.09
C ILE A 232 -6.61 19.74 -3.30
N SER A 233 -7.05 18.71 -4.05
CA SER A 233 -6.21 17.55 -4.39
C SER A 233 -4.94 17.90 -5.15
N GLU A 234 -5.02 18.90 -6.03
CA GLU A 234 -3.89 19.33 -6.87
C GLU A 234 -3.03 20.42 -6.20
N GLY A 235 -3.27 20.70 -4.90
CA GLY A 235 -2.53 21.74 -4.17
C GLY A 235 -2.77 23.16 -4.69
N SER A 236 -3.87 23.38 -5.42
CA SER A 236 -4.25 24.69 -5.96
C SER A 236 -5.38 25.32 -5.16
N ASP A 237 -5.51 26.64 -5.23
CA ASP A 237 -6.60 27.36 -4.58
C ASP A 237 -7.92 27.13 -5.32
N PRO A 238 -9.00 26.71 -4.63
CA PRO A 238 -10.33 26.62 -5.23
C PRO A 238 -10.88 28.01 -5.58
N THR A 239 -11.81 28.08 -6.53
CA THR A 239 -12.44 29.33 -6.85
C THR A 239 -13.23 29.89 -5.64
N ALA A 240 -13.35 31.22 -5.55
CA ALA A 240 -14.13 31.86 -4.50
C ALA A 240 -15.60 31.39 -4.51
N GLY A 241 -16.15 31.07 -5.68
CA GLY A 241 -17.51 30.54 -5.83
C GLY A 241 -17.67 29.13 -5.26
N ASP A 242 -16.71 28.24 -5.52
CA ASP A 242 -16.72 26.87 -4.99
C ASP A 242 -16.53 26.88 -3.48
N LYS A 243 -15.58 27.69 -2.98
CA LYS A 243 -15.39 27.88 -1.54
C LYS A 243 -16.68 28.38 -0.87
N ALA A 244 -17.31 29.44 -1.41
CA ALA A 244 -18.57 29.96 -0.87
C ALA A 244 -19.69 28.91 -0.88
N THR A 245 -19.70 28.03 -1.86
CA THR A 245 -20.69 26.94 -1.96
C THR A 245 -20.55 25.95 -0.82
N ILE A 246 -19.34 25.45 -0.54
CA ILE A 246 -19.14 24.49 0.56
C ILE A 246 -19.34 25.16 1.92
N ASP A 247 -18.89 26.40 2.11
CA ASP A 247 -19.11 27.16 3.34
C ASP A 247 -20.63 27.34 3.58
N GLN A 248 -21.42 27.65 2.52
CA GLN A 248 -22.87 27.71 2.62
C GLN A 248 -23.53 26.37 2.95
N GLN A 249 -23.04 25.27 2.36
CA GLN A 249 -23.52 23.91 2.64
C GLN A 249 -23.31 23.54 4.11
N ILE A 250 -22.18 23.93 4.69
CA ILE A 250 -21.88 23.74 6.11
C ILE A 250 -22.80 24.62 6.95
N LYS A 251 -22.85 25.92 6.69
CA LYS A 251 -23.60 26.93 7.45
C LYS A 251 -25.10 26.65 7.53
N THR A 252 -25.66 26.15 6.41
CA THR A 252 -27.10 25.84 6.34
C THR A 252 -27.41 24.36 6.61
N LYS A 253 -26.41 23.56 7.00
CA LYS A 253 -26.52 22.12 7.31
C LYS A 253 -27.12 21.29 6.17
N GLN A 254 -26.79 21.67 4.92
CA GLN A 254 -27.16 20.88 3.76
C GLN A 254 -26.44 19.53 3.76
N ILE A 255 -25.17 19.51 4.19
CA ILE A 255 -24.42 18.29 4.43
C ILE A 255 -24.67 17.79 5.87
N LYS A 256 -24.68 16.48 6.05
CA LYS A 256 -24.89 15.81 7.33
C LYS A 256 -23.59 15.34 7.97
N VAL A 257 -22.56 15.07 7.17
CA VAL A 257 -21.22 14.69 7.61
C VAL A 257 -20.23 15.45 6.73
N TYR A 258 -19.13 15.88 7.34
CA TYR A 258 -17.98 16.44 6.62
C TYR A 258 -16.80 15.49 6.72
N VAL A 259 -16.29 15.05 5.55
CA VAL A 259 -15.15 14.13 5.43
C VAL A 259 -13.93 14.92 4.96
N TYR A 260 -12.82 14.90 5.71
CA TYR A 260 -11.62 15.61 5.29
C TYR A 260 -10.39 14.73 5.26
N ASN A 261 -9.48 15.01 4.31
CA ASN A 261 -8.17 14.39 4.27
C ASN A 261 -7.29 15.02 5.35
N SER A 262 -6.90 14.24 6.37
CA SER A 262 -6.08 14.75 7.46
C SER A 262 -4.59 14.91 7.10
N GLN A 263 -4.15 14.32 5.99
CA GLN A 263 -2.78 14.48 5.45
C GLN A 263 -2.65 15.72 4.56
N ASN A 264 -3.76 16.27 4.05
CA ASN A 264 -3.82 17.50 3.28
C ASN A 264 -4.77 18.53 3.93
N ALA A 265 -4.49 18.91 5.17
CA ALA A 265 -5.32 19.84 5.94
C ALA A 265 -4.73 21.26 5.90
N THR A 266 -4.98 21.99 4.81
CA THR A 266 -4.61 23.42 4.68
C THR A 266 -5.31 24.28 5.74
N PRO A 267 -4.87 25.54 5.98
CA PRO A 267 -5.57 26.45 6.91
C PRO A 267 -7.07 26.63 6.58
N ASP A 268 -7.42 26.69 5.29
CA ASP A 268 -8.81 26.82 4.84
C ASP A 268 -9.63 25.56 5.16
N ILE A 269 -9.06 24.37 4.93
CA ILE A 269 -9.73 23.11 5.30
C ILE A 269 -9.91 23.00 6.82
N LYS A 270 -8.91 23.41 7.60
CA LYS A 270 -9.03 23.46 9.07
C LYS A 270 -10.16 24.40 9.51
N ALA A 271 -10.28 25.58 8.87
CA ALA A 271 -11.38 26.50 9.15
C ALA A 271 -12.75 25.86 8.82
N GLN A 272 -12.89 25.17 7.69
CA GLN A 272 -14.13 24.46 7.34
C GLN A 272 -14.45 23.31 8.32
N VAL A 273 -13.44 22.58 8.79
CA VAL A 273 -13.60 21.55 9.84
C VAL A 273 -14.15 22.19 11.13
N ASP A 274 -13.62 23.33 11.53
CA ASP A 274 -14.06 24.03 12.75
C ASP A 274 -15.48 24.61 12.57
N GLU A 275 -15.81 25.13 11.40
CA GLU A 275 -17.18 25.57 11.07
C GLU A 275 -18.18 24.41 11.08
N ALA A 276 -17.82 23.26 10.50
CA ALA A 276 -18.67 22.06 10.53
C ALA A 276 -18.94 21.60 11.96
N LYS A 277 -17.90 21.54 12.81
CA LYS A 277 -18.04 21.22 14.24
C LYS A 277 -18.91 22.23 14.98
N ALA A 278 -18.69 23.53 14.77
CA ALA A 278 -19.50 24.60 15.37
C ALA A 278 -20.96 24.52 14.93
N ALA A 279 -21.22 24.12 13.68
CA ALA A 279 -22.57 23.86 13.19
C ALA A 279 -23.18 22.56 13.75
N GLY A 280 -22.44 21.75 14.50
CA GLY A 280 -22.89 20.45 15.00
C GLY A 280 -22.94 19.36 13.92
N ILE A 281 -22.21 19.53 12.82
CA ILE A 281 -22.04 18.52 11.77
C ILE A 281 -20.92 17.58 12.19
N PRO A 282 -21.15 16.25 12.30
CA PRO A 282 -20.10 15.30 12.55
C PRO A 282 -19.00 15.34 11.50
N VAL A 283 -17.75 15.28 11.95
CA VAL A 283 -16.57 15.31 11.10
C VAL A 283 -15.83 13.99 11.21
N THR A 284 -15.38 13.45 10.09
CA THR A 284 -14.54 12.24 10.03
C THR A 284 -13.38 12.44 9.09
N THR A 285 -12.37 11.57 9.19
CA THR A 285 -11.13 11.68 8.42
C THR A 285 -10.97 10.53 7.44
N ILE A 286 -10.28 10.83 6.35
CA ILE A 286 -9.64 9.88 5.45
C ILE A 286 -8.19 10.29 5.26
N THR A 287 -7.36 9.39 4.70
CA THR A 287 -5.94 9.64 4.45
C THR A 287 -5.54 9.07 3.09
N GLU A 288 -4.48 9.59 2.48
CA GLU A 288 -3.99 9.11 1.19
C GLU A 288 -3.19 7.81 1.32
N THR A 289 -2.39 7.71 2.37
CA THR A 289 -1.51 6.57 2.63
C THR A 289 -1.94 5.81 3.88
N LEU A 290 -1.44 4.59 4.03
CA LEU A 290 -1.78 3.73 5.17
C LEU A 290 -1.46 4.40 6.51
N THR A 291 -2.46 4.52 7.35
CA THR A 291 -2.36 5.11 8.69
C THR A 291 -3.06 4.19 9.70
N PRO A 292 -2.38 3.77 10.79
CA PRO A 292 -0.98 4.03 11.11
C PRO A 292 -0.01 3.35 10.14
N ALA A 293 1.25 3.81 10.14
CA ALA A 293 2.30 3.15 9.37
C ALA A 293 2.37 1.65 9.70
N GLY A 294 2.44 0.80 8.65
CA GLY A 294 2.43 -0.66 8.80
C GLY A 294 1.05 -1.29 8.92
N ALA A 295 -0.04 -0.52 8.89
CA ALA A 295 -1.38 -1.08 8.75
C ALA A 295 -1.51 -1.88 7.44
N SER A 296 -2.37 -2.89 7.42
CA SER A 296 -2.78 -3.50 6.15
C SER A 296 -3.76 -2.59 5.41
N PHE A 297 -3.88 -2.79 4.09
CA PHE A 297 -4.88 -2.07 3.29
C PHE A 297 -6.28 -2.16 3.90
N GLN A 298 -6.71 -3.35 4.27
CA GLN A 298 -8.05 -3.57 4.82
C GLN A 298 -8.23 -2.96 6.21
N ASP A 299 -7.25 -3.06 7.10
CA ASP A 299 -7.36 -2.51 8.45
C ASP A 299 -7.48 -0.98 8.41
N TRP A 300 -6.67 -0.36 7.55
CA TRP A 300 -6.72 1.07 7.30
C TRP A 300 -8.09 1.51 6.74
N GLN A 301 -8.57 0.86 5.67
CA GLN A 301 -9.86 1.20 5.05
C GLN A 301 -11.04 0.94 6.01
N VAL A 302 -11.02 -0.18 6.75
CA VAL A 302 -12.07 -0.52 7.72
C VAL A 302 -12.12 0.49 8.87
N ALA A 303 -10.98 0.97 9.35
CA ALA A 303 -10.93 2.00 10.38
C ALA A 303 -11.59 3.31 9.91
N GLN A 304 -11.29 3.75 8.69
CA GLN A 304 -11.89 4.96 8.11
C GLN A 304 -13.39 4.80 7.85
N LEU A 305 -13.82 3.65 7.29
CA LEU A 305 -15.23 3.34 7.11
C LEU A 305 -15.98 3.25 8.44
N GLY A 306 -15.32 2.77 9.50
CA GLY A 306 -15.85 2.75 10.85
C GLY A 306 -16.12 4.16 11.40
N GLY A 307 -15.14 5.06 11.24
CA GLY A 307 -15.29 6.47 11.60
C GLY A 307 -16.41 7.17 10.82
N LEU A 308 -16.48 6.92 9.51
CA LEU A 308 -17.56 7.45 8.67
C LEU A 308 -18.93 6.92 9.09
N LYS A 309 -19.05 5.62 9.35
CA LYS A 309 -20.31 5.00 9.82
C LYS A 309 -20.77 5.60 11.13
N GLN A 310 -19.85 5.85 12.07
CA GLN A 310 -20.16 6.50 13.34
C GLN A 310 -20.65 7.93 13.12
N ALA A 311 -19.99 8.71 12.26
CA ALA A 311 -20.41 10.07 11.93
C ALA A 311 -21.81 10.09 11.27
N LEU A 312 -22.08 9.16 10.35
CA LEU A 312 -23.38 9.00 9.71
C LEU A 312 -24.49 8.63 10.73
N ALA A 313 -24.19 7.71 11.65
CA ALA A 313 -25.11 7.32 12.71
C ALA A 313 -25.46 8.52 13.61
N GLN A 314 -24.46 9.28 14.04
CA GLN A 314 -24.65 10.50 14.82
C GLN A 314 -25.50 11.54 14.08
N ALA A 315 -25.26 11.72 12.79
CA ALA A 315 -25.93 12.72 11.97
C ALA A 315 -27.39 12.38 11.64
N THR A 316 -27.74 11.10 11.58
CA THR A 316 -29.05 10.61 11.12
C THR A 316 -29.91 10.02 12.23
N GLY A 317 -29.33 9.76 13.41
CA GLY A 317 -30.03 9.12 14.52
C GLY A 317 -30.34 7.62 14.32
N LYS A 318 -29.58 6.95 13.42
CA LYS A 318 -29.80 5.53 13.07
C LYS A 318 -28.74 4.62 13.69
#